data_24c50a8c942902794bef78e437c3d18d
#
_entry.id   24c50a8c942902794bef78e437c3d18d
#
_cell.length_a   1.000
_cell.length_b   1.000
_cell.length_c   1.000
_cell.angle_alpha   90.00
_cell.angle_beta   90.00
_cell.angle_gamma   90.00
#
_symmetry.space_group_name_H-M   'P 1'
#
loop_
_entity.id
_entity.type
_entity.pdbx_description
1 polymer ?
#
loop_
_entity_poly.entity_id
_entity_poly.type
_entity_poly.pdbx_seq_one_letter_code
_entity_poly.pdbx_strand_id
1 'polypeptide(L)'
;LSDVVTEAKADGENYILNGYKSVVMNGPSANKIIISARTSNSQLDENGITLFIVDSDSNGLAKTNYKTVDGRRASDLTLENVSVSKDNIIGSLDSGFEILDSAIDKAILAISAEAVGAMEVLYKTTVEYTKTREQFGTSIGKFQVLQHRMVDMFMEYEQCKSLLYMATMKHEEGAPDAKKAISGLKYQVGKAGKFIGQQAVQLHGGMGVTD
;
A
#
# COMPACT_ATOMS: atom_id res chain seq x y z
N LEU A 1 -5.04 -1.12 -12.19
CA LEU A 1 -6.33 -0.61 -11.73
C LEU A 1 -7.43 -0.79 -12.77
N SER A 2 -7.15 -0.56 -14.04
CA SER A 2 -8.12 -0.68 -15.14
C SER A 2 -8.54 -2.12 -15.45
N ASP A 3 -7.76 -3.13 -15.08
CA ASP A 3 -8.13 -4.54 -15.27
C ASP A 3 -9.23 -4.97 -14.30
N VAL A 4 -10.48 -4.76 -14.71
CA VAL A 4 -11.67 -5.06 -13.91
C VAL A 4 -12.59 -6.01 -14.68
N VAL A 5 -12.66 -7.26 -14.19
CA VAL A 5 -13.51 -8.34 -14.76
C VAL A 5 -14.90 -8.39 -14.11
N THR A 6 -15.01 -7.96 -12.82
CA THR A 6 -16.32 -7.90 -12.15
C THR A 6 -17.26 -6.99 -12.94
N GLU A 7 -18.42 -7.51 -13.33
CA GLU A 7 -19.42 -6.79 -14.13
C GLU A 7 -20.53 -6.19 -13.25
N ALA A 8 -21.09 -5.07 -13.67
CA ALA A 8 -22.31 -4.49 -13.13
C ALA A 8 -23.28 -4.15 -14.25
N LYS A 9 -24.45 -4.78 -14.24
CA LYS A 9 -25.50 -4.58 -15.26
C LYS A 9 -26.67 -3.83 -14.64
N ALA A 10 -27.17 -2.81 -15.34
CA ALA A 10 -28.32 -2.03 -14.89
C ALA A 10 -29.58 -2.91 -14.86
N ASP A 11 -30.35 -2.79 -13.77
CA ASP A 11 -31.63 -3.44 -13.56
C ASP A 11 -32.57 -2.46 -12.84
N GLY A 12 -33.32 -1.68 -13.63
CA GLY A 12 -34.18 -0.61 -13.13
C GLY A 12 -33.43 0.46 -12.35
N GLU A 13 -33.74 0.61 -11.05
CA GLU A 13 -33.06 1.53 -10.14
C GLU A 13 -31.82 0.91 -9.47
N ASN A 14 -31.49 -0.33 -9.81
CA ASN A 14 -30.36 -1.06 -9.23
C ASN A 14 -29.33 -1.44 -10.31
N TYR A 15 -28.20 -1.93 -9.83
CA TYR A 15 -27.19 -2.66 -10.60
C TYR A 15 -27.01 -4.06 -10.03
N ILE A 16 -26.88 -5.04 -10.90
CA ILE A 16 -26.60 -6.44 -10.55
C ILE A 16 -25.13 -6.69 -10.79
N LEU A 17 -24.40 -6.98 -9.69
CA LEU A 17 -22.97 -7.23 -9.71
C LEU A 17 -22.69 -8.72 -9.75
N ASN A 18 -21.79 -9.14 -10.66
CA ASN A 18 -21.29 -10.51 -10.78
C ASN A 18 -19.78 -10.50 -10.94
N GLY A 19 -19.07 -11.38 -10.21
CA GLY A 19 -17.63 -11.50 -10.33
C GLY A 19 -16.92 -11.92 -9.06
N TYR A 20 -15.63 -11.62 -9.02
CA TYR A 20 -14.73 -12.05 -7.94
C TYR A 20 -13.75 -10.92 -7.57
N LYS A 21 -13.45 -10.80 -6.27
CA LYS A 21 -12.41 -9.91 -5.75
C LYS A 21 -11.52 -10.68 -4.79
N SER A 22 -10.23 -10.72 -5.06
CA SER A 22 -9.25 -11.37 -4.19
C SER A 22 -8.57 -10.39 -3.24
N VAL A 23 -8.12 -10.91 -2.11
CA VAL A 23 -7.28 -10.20 -1.13
C VAL A 23 -7.91 -8.87 -0.67
N VAL A 24 -9.20 -8.89 -0.38
CA VAL A 24 -9.88 -7.71 0.17
C VAL A 24 -9.46 -7.54 1.62
N MET A 25 -8.51 -6.63 1.83
CA MET A 25 -7.94 -6.35 3.14
C MET A 25 -9.04 -5.86 4.09
N ASN A 26 -9.01 -6.39 5.33
CA ASN A 26 -10.01 -6.13 6.36
C ASN A 26 -11.46 -6.54 6.00
N GLY A 27 -11.65 -7.28 4.92
CA GLY A 27 -12.96 -7.79 4.48
C GLY A 27 -13.77 -8.53 5.55
N PRO A 28 -13.14 -9.36 6.44
CA PRO A 28 -13.87 -10.05 7.52
C PRO A 28 -14.55 -9.12 8.52
N SER A 29 -14.02 -7.91 8.74
CA SER A 29 -14.49 -6.95 9.74
C SER A 29 -15.26 -5.77 9.13
N ALA A 30 -15.32 -5.69 7.80
CA ALA A 30 -15.97 -4.60 7.11
C ALA A 30 -17.51 -4.76 7.16
N ASN A 31 -18.23 -3.69 7.47
CA ASN A 31 -19.69 -3.62 7.34
C ASN A 31 -20.09 -3.22 5.90
N LYS A 32 -19.28 -2.40 5.24
CA LYS A 32 -19.45 -1.97 3.87
C LYS A 32 -18.13 -2.16 3.09
N ILE A 33 -18.26 -2.53 1.83
CA ILE A 33 -17.12 -2.80 0.95
C ILE A 33 -17.29 -1.97 -0.32
N ILE A 34 -16.22 -1.27 -0.71
CA ILE A 34 -16.19 -0.57 -2.00
C ILE A 34 -15.77 -1.58 -3.07
N ILE A 35 -16.61 -1.77 -4.06
CA ILE A 35 -16.39 -2.71 -5.16
C ILE A 35 -16.30 -1.94 -6.47
N SER A 36 -15.19 -2.11 -7.18
CA SER A 36 -15.05 -1.65 -8.56
C SER A 36 -15.68 -2.67 -9.50
N ALA A 37 -16.55 -2.24 -10.40
CA ALA A 37 -17.15 -3.10 -11.38
C ALA A 37 -17.20 -2.43 -12.76
N ARG A 38 -17.19 -3.24 -13.81
CA ARG A 38 -17.27 -2.82 -15.19
C ARG A 38 -18.73 -2.56 -15.55
N THR A 39 -19.07 -1.33 -15.86
CA THR A 39 -20.40 -0.90 -16.29
C THR A 39 -20.49 -0.68 -17.80
N SER A 40 -19.37 -0.39 -18.45
CA SER A 40 -19.26 -0.20 -19.91
C SER A 40 -17.82 -0.45 -20.38
N ASN A 41 -17.59 -0.40 -21.68
CA ASN A 41 -16.28 -0.54 -22.36
C ASN A 41 -15.60 -1.90 -22.13
N SER A 42 -14.34 -2.02 -22.59
CA SER A 42 -13.56 -3.25 -22.48
C SER A 42 -12.87 -3.40 -21.13
N GLN A 43 -12.45 -4.62 -20.79
CA GLN A 43 -11.89 -5.00 -19.49
C GLN A 43 -10.71 -4.13 -19.04
N LEU A 44 -9.84 -3.71 -19.97
CA LEU A 44 -8.63 -2.95 -19.68
C LEU A 44 -8.77 -1.43 -19.80
N ASP A 45 -9.94 -0.96 -20.26
CA ASP A 45 -10.18 0.47 -20.44
C ASP A 45 -10.27 1.18 -19.09
N GLU A 46 -9.70 2.37 -19.01
CA GLU A 46 -9.80 3.23 -17.83
C GLU A 46 -11.21 3.76 -17.62
N ASN A 47 -11.92 4.08 -18.72
CA ASN A 47 -13.32 4.45 -18.69
C ASN A 47 -14.23 3.22 -18.55
N GLY A 48 -15.40 3.39 -17.95
CA GLY A 48 -16.39 2.32 -17.80
C GLY A 48 -16.25 1.51 -16.51
N ILE A 49 -15.48 1.99 -15.56
CA ILE A 49 -15.41 1.46 -14.20
C ILE A 49 -16.30 2.32 -13.31
N THR A 50 -17.16 1.68 -12.52
CA THR A 50 -17.98 2.33 -11.49
C THR A 50 -17.65 1.73 -10.12
N LEU A 51 -17.66 2.57 -9.09
CA LEU A 51 -17.45 2.16 -7.72
C LEU A 51 -18.79 2.08 -6.98
N PHE A 52 -19.04 0.94 -6.36
CA PHE A 52 -20.26 0.67 -5.60
C PHE A 52 -19.95 0.45 -4.12
N ILE A 53 -20.78 1.01 -3.24
CA ILE A 53 -20.79 0.66 -1.81
C ILE A 53 -21.74 -0.53 -1.66
N VAL A 54 -21.21 -1.66 -1.23
CA VAL A 54 -21.95 -2.91 -1.03
C VAL A 54 -21.95 -3.24 0.46
N ASP A 55 -23.12 -3.54 1.01
CA ASP A 55 -23.22 -4.04 2.37
C ASP A 55 -22.62 -5.45 2.45
N SER A 56 -21.84 -5.66 3.49
CA SER A 56 -21.05 -6.90 3.68
C SER A 56 -21.90 -8.17 3.89
N ASP A 57 -23.18 -8.01 4.18
CA ASP A 57 -24.19 -9.05 4.35
C ASP A 57 -25.21 -9.11 3.19
N SER A 58 -24.93 -8.42 2.08
CA SER A 58 -25.78 -8.43 0.89
C SER A 58 -26.01 -9.86 0.38
N ASN A 59 -27.25 -10.15 -0.01
CA ASN A 59 -27.57 -11.42 -0.67
C ASN A 59 -26.72 -11.61 -1.94
N GLY A 60 -26.17 -12.80 -2.10
CA GLY A 60 -25.29 -13.13 -3.25
C GLY A 60 -23.83 -12.74 -3.04
N LEU A 61 -23.46 -12.12 -1.91
CA LEU A 61 -22.06 -11.84 -1.58
C LEU A 61 -21.52 -12.93 -0.62
N ALA A 62 -20.66 -13.80 -1.13
CA ALA A 62 -19.97 -14.80 -0.32
C ALA A 62 -18.54 -14.34 0.01
N LYS A 63 -18.07 -14.62 1.24
CA LYS A 63 -16.75 -14.25 1.74
C LYS A 63 -15.97 -15.48 2.21
N THR A 64 -14.79 -15.69 1.66
CA THR A 64 -13.81 -16.67 2.16
C THR A 64 -12.73 -15.92 2.94
N ASN A 65 -12.76 -16.05 4.27
CA ASN A 65 -11.90 -15.30 5.18
C ASN A 65 -10.61 -16.07 5.48
N TYR A 66 -9.47 -15.35 5.52
CA TYR A 66 -8.17 -15.92 5.88
C TYR A 66 -7.26 -14.89 6.55
N LYS A 67 -6.15 -15.39 7.15
CA LYS A 67 -5.07 -14.56 7.69
C LYS A 67 -3.98 -14.40 6.65
N THR A 68 -3.44 -13.20 6.56
CA THR A 68 -2.23 -12.91 5.75
C THR A 68 -0.97 -13.18 6.57
N VAL A 69 0.19 -13.28 5.90
CA VAL A 69 1.49 -13.58 6.54
C VAL A 69 1.88 -12.55 7.60
N ASP A 70 1.48 -11.30 7.41
CA ASP A 70 1.70 -10.18 8.36
C ASP A 70 0.71 -10.16 9.54
N GLY A 71 -0.10 -11.22 9.70
CA GLY A 71 -1.07 -11.35 10.80
C GLY A 71 -2.37 -10.57 10.59
N ARG A 72 -2.52 -9.83 9.51
CA ARG A 72 -3.78 -9.16 9.15
C ARG A 72 -4.83 -10.17 8.68
N ARG A 73 -6.02 -9.69 8.37
CA ARG A 73 -7.11 -10.49 7.83
C ARG A 73 -7.53 -9.96 6.47
N ALA A 74 -7.81 -10.88 5.57
CA ALA A 74 -8.36 -10.59 4.26
C ALA A 74 -9.51 -11.55 3.92
N SER A 75 -10.27 -11.21 2.89
CA SER A 75 -11.31 -12.07 2.33
C SER A 75 -11.18 -12.11 0.82
N ASP A 76 -11.50 -13.25 0.25
CA ASP A 76 -11.88 -13.34 -1.15
C ASP A 76 -13.41 -13.23 -1.23
N LEU A 77 -13.89 -12.45 -2.19
CA LEU A 77 -15.31 -12.16 -2.38
C LEU A 77 -15.80 -12.79 -3.68
N THR A 78 -16.89 -13.53 -3.61
CA THR A 78 -17.65 -13.99 -4.77
C THR A 78 -18.98 -13.23 -4.81
N LEU A 79 -19.27 -12.62 -5.96
CA LEU A 79 -20.52 -11.88 -6.19
C LEU A 79 -21.35 -12.66 -7.19
N GLU A 80 -22.54 -13.09 -6.76
CA GLU A 80 -23.52 -13.80 -7.59
C GLU A 80 -24.87 -13.07 -7.51
N ASN A 81 -25.15 -12.27 -8.53
CA ASN A 81 -26.36 -11.46 -8.64
C ASN A 81 -26.58 -10.52 -7.43
N VAL A 82 -25.52 -9.88 -6.96
CA VAL A 82 -25.60 -8.90 -5.86
C VAL A 82 -26.29 -7.64 -6.38
N SER A 83 -27.45 -7.33 -5.81
CA SER A 83 -28.22 -6.13 -6.18
C SER A 83 -27.79 -4.93 -5.34
N VAL A 84 -27.43 -3.82 -6.01
CA VAL A 84 -26.96 -2.58 -5.39
C VAL A 84 -27.71 -1.40 -5.97
N SER A 85 -28.26 -0.52 -5.12
CA SER A 85 -28.95 0.70 -5.57
C SER A 85 -28.00 1.67 -6.28
N LYS A 86 -28.53 2.42 -7.25
CA LYS A 86 -27.82 3.56 -7.89
C LYS A 86 -27.31 4.58 -6.86
N ASP A 87 -28.00 4.77 -5.76
CA ASP A 87 -27.63 5.70 -4.71
C ASP A 87 -26.32 5.30 -3.98
N ASN A 88 -25.90 4.05 -4.14
CA ASN A 88 -24.66 3.53 -3.59
C ASN A 88 -23.47 3.64 -4.56
N ILE A 89 -23.58 4.39 -5.64
CA ILE A 89 -22.47 4.72 -6.53
C ILE A 89 -21.62 5.82 -5.90
N ILE A 90 -20.31 5.63 -5.90
CA ILE A 90 -19.35 6.67 -5.49
C ILE A 90 -18.95 7.47 -6.74
N GLY A 91 -19.21 8.76 -6.70
CA GLY A 91 -18.98 9.66 -7.83
C GLY A 91 -20.04 9.50 -8.92
N SER A 92 -19.62 9.38 -10.19
CA SER A 92 -20.49 9.22 -11.34
C SER A 92 -20.31 7.84 -11.98
N LEU A 93 -21.32 7.40 -12.72
CA LEU A 93 -21.24 6.21 -13.54
C LEU A 93 -20.01 6.30 -14.48
N ASP A 94 -19.30 5.20 -14.64
CA ASP A 94 -18.12 5.05 -15.51
C ASP A 94 -16.86 5.88 -15.13
N SER A 95 -16.91 6.64 -14.01
CA SER A 95 -15.81 7.52 -13.57
C SER A 95 -14.99 6.99 -12.37
N GLY A 96 -15.16 5.72 -12.02
CA GLY A 96 -14.53 5.12 -10.85
C GLY A 96 -13.00 5.03 -10.93
N PHE A 97 -12.42 4.95 -12.12
CA PHE A 97 -10.97 4.87 -12.30
C PHE A 97 -10.25 6.11 -11.76
N GLU A 98 -10.71 7.30 -12.12
CA GLU A 98 -10.08 8.56 -11.66
C GLU A 98 -10.11 8.70 -10.13
N ILE A 99 -11.22 8.28 -9.50
CA ILE A 99 -11.37 8.30 -8.04
C ILE A 99 -10.37 7.33 -7.39
N LEU A 100 -10.26 6.10 -7.91
CA LEU A 100 -9.31 5.10 -7.42
C LEU A 100 -7.87 5.55 -7.59
N ASP A 101 -7.53 6.09 -8.75
CA ASP A 101 -6.20 6.55 -9.09
C ASP A 101 -5.74 7.66 -8.14
N SER A 102 -6.60 8.66 -7.91
CA SER A 102 -6.33 9.71 -6.92
C SER A 102 -6.20 9.18 -5.49
N ALA A 103 -7.04 8.23 -5.09
CA ALA A 103 -6.97 7.62 -3.77
C ALA A 103 -5.67 6.83 -3.57
N ILE A 104 -5.20 6.14 -4.61
CA ILE A 104 -3.94 5.37 -4.57
C ILE A 104 -2.73 6.28 -4.48
N ASP A 105 -2.70 7.40 -5.19
CA ASP A 105 -1.61 8.36 -5.07
C ASP A 105 -1.46 8.85 -3.62
N LYS A 106 -2.57 9.19 -2.95
CA LYS A 106 -2.57 9.54 -1.52
C LYS A 106 -2.14 8.39 -0.62
N ALA A 107 -2.60 7.18 -0.91
CA ALA A 107 -2.22 5.99 -0.15
C ALA A 107 -0.72 5.69 -0.29
N ILE A 108 -0.13 5.87 -1.48
CA ILE A 108 1.31 5.72 -1.70
C ILE A 108 2.09 6.73 -0.88
N LEU A 109 1.69 8.00 -0.85
CA LEU A 109 2.33 9.02 -0.02
C LEU A 109 2.27 8.64 1.46
N ALA A 110 1.10 8.24 1.97
CA ALA A 110 0.91 7.86 3.37
C ALA A 110 1.77 6.65 3.79
N ILE A 111 1.75 5.56 3.01
CA ILE A 111 2.55 4.36 3.31
C ILE A 111 4.06 4.62 3.16
N SER A 112 4.44 5.52 2.25
CA SER A 112 5.83 5.92 2.10
C SER A 112 6.31 6.75 3.29
N ALA A 113 5.46 7.60 3.86
CA ALA A 113 5.77 8.35 5.07
C ALA A 113 5.96 7.42 6.28
N GLU A 114 5.10 6.42 6.45
CA GLU A 114 5.24 5.38 7.47
C GLU A 114 6.58 4.64 7.32
N ALA A 115 6.89 4.20 6.10
CA ALA A 115 8.14 3.48 5.82
C ALA A 115 9.38 4.34 6.08
N VAL A 116 9.37 5.63 5.72
CA VAL A 116 10.48 6.56 6.02
C VAL A 116 10.66 6.72 7.52
N GLY A 117 9.58 6.83 8.30
CA GLY A 117 9.64 6.86 9.77
C GLY A 117 10.22 5.58 10.36
N ALA A 118 9.84 4.41 9.85
CA ALA A 118 10.40 3.13 10.26
C ALA A 118 11.92 3.03 9.94
N MET A 119 12.33 3.48 8.74
CA MET A 119 13.75 3.54 8.36
C MET A 119 14.57 4.43 9.29
N GLU A 120 14.02 5.58 9.73
CA GLU A 120 14.67 6.47 10.69
C GLU A 120 14.95 5.77 12.00
N VAL A 121 13.95 5.09 12.56
CA VAL A 121 14.08 4.34 13.80
C VAL A 121 15.13 3.24 13.66
N LEU A 122 15.05 2.45 12.58
CA LEU A 122 15.99 1.35 12.34
C LEU A 122 17.43 1.81 12.27
N TYR A 123 17.73 2.85 11.47
CA TYR A 123 19.11 3.30 11.33
C TYR A 123 19.64 3.91 12.62
N LYS A 124 18.86 4.75 13.34
CA LYS A 124 19.27 5.38 14.60
C LYS A 124 19.53 4.33 15.69
N THR A 125 18.61 3.38 15.85
CA THR A 125 18.74 2.29 16.82
C THR A 125 19.98 1.44 16.53
N THR A 126 20.23 1.14 15.25
CA THR A 126 21.40 0.37 14.82
C THR A 126 22.70 1.13 15.16
N VAL A 127 22.77 2.42 14.90
CA VAL A 127 23.94 3.26 15.24
C VAL A 127 24.18 3.24 16.75
N GLU A 128 23.16 3.43 17.57
CA GLU A 128 23.30 3.41 19.03
C GLU A 128 23.71 2.02 19.55
N TYR A 129 23.15 0.95 18.99
CA TYR A 129 23.58 -0.40 19.33
C TYR A 129 25.07 -0.63 19.05
N THR A 130 25.58 -0.19 17.90
CA THR A 130 27.00 -0.36 17.55
C THR A 130 27.94 0.44 18.44
N LYS A 131 27.50 1.54 19.05
CA LYS A 131 28.25 2.33 20.00
C LYS A 131 28.40 1.63 21.37
N THR A 132 27.37 0.89 21.77
CA THR A 132 27.29 0.25 23.11
C THR A 132 27.73 -1.21 23.09
N ARG A 133 27.56 -1.92 21.97
CA ARG A 133 27.99 -3.33 21.87
C ARG A 133 29.50 -3.44 21.75
N GLU A 134 30.11 -4.19 22.67
CA GLU A 134 31.54 -4.44 22.67
C GLU A 134 31.86 -5.86 22.19
N GLN A 135 32.85 -5.97 21.32
CA GLN A 135 33.51 -7.22 20.89
C GLN A 135 34.96 -6.91 20.54
N PHE A 136 35.86 -7.90 20.71
CA PHE A 136 37.30 -7.75 20.45
C PHE A 136 37.96 -6.61 21.26
N GLY A 137 37.44 -6.34 22.46
CA GLY A 137 37.98 -5.34 23.38
C GLY A 137 37.60 -3.90 23.06
N THR A 138 36.64 -3.66 22.16
CA THR A 138 36.18 -2.30 21.81
C THR A 138 34.73 -2.31 21.35
N SER A 139 34.10 -1.12 21.31
CA SER A 139 32.77 -1.01 20.69
C SER A 139 32.83 -1.34 19.19
N ILE A 140 31.84 -2.09 18.71
CA ILE A 140 31.84 -2.53 17.32
C ILE A 140 31.68 -1.35 16.33
N GLY A 141 31.10 -0.24 16.75
CA GLY A 141 30.99 1.00 15.98
C GLY A 141 32.33 1.66 15.63
N LYS A 142 33.46 1.22 16.21
CA LYS A 142 34.77 1.68 15.81
C LYS A 142 35.36 1.00 14.59
N PHE A 143 34.77 -0.12 14.16
CA PHE A 143 35.23 -0.80 12.96
C PHE A 143 34.73 -0.06 11.70
N GLN A 144 35.68 0.39 10.87
CA GLN A 144 35.39 1.21 9.69
C GLN A 144 34.40 0.54 8.72
N VAL A 145 34.46 -0.77 8.54
CA VAL A 145 33.54 -1.50 7.66
C VAL A 145 32.08 -1.40 8.13
N LEU A 146 31.84 -1.29 9.45
CA LEU A 146 30.49 -1.10 10.00
C LEU A 146 30.07 0.37 9.90
N GLN A 147 31.02 1.30 10.03
CA GLN A 147 30.75 2.73 9.82
C GLN A 147 30.27 3.01 8.39
N HIS A 148 30.91 2.42 7.37
CA HIS A 148 30.47 2.56 5.98
C HIS A 148 29.03 2.06 5.79
N ARG A 149 28.67 0.91 6.35
CA ARG A 149 27.30 0.39 6.28
C ARG A 149 26.28 1.33 6.93
N MET A 150 26.61 1.91 8.08
CA MET A 150 25.73 2.87 8.75
C MET A 150 25.56 4.17 7.95
N VAL A 151 26.64 4.63 7.29
CA VAL A 151 26.58 5.79 6.37
C VAL A 151 25.67 5.48 5.17
N ASP A 152 25.79 4.30 4.58
CA ASP A 152 24.91 3.88 3.48
C ASP A 152 23.44 3.83 3.92
N MET A 153 23.13 3.31 5.12
CA MET A 153 21.79 3.34 5.69
C MET A 153 21.26 4.78 5.84
N PHE A 154 22.09 5.68 6.34
CA PHE A 154 21.73 7.08 6.49
C PHE A 154 21.47 7.77 5.15
N MET A 155 22.31 7.52 4.14
CA MET A 155 22.12 8.09 2.81
C MET A 155 20.80 7.62 2.15
N GLU A 156 20.49 6.34 2.23
CA GLU A 156 19.24 5.79 1.70
C GLU A 156 18.02 6.38 2.42
N TYR A 157 18.08 6.55 3.74
CA TYR A 157 17.02 7.21 4.52
C TYR A 157 16.83 8.67 4.10
N GLU A 158 17.88 9.49 4.04
CA GLU A 158 17.80 10.90 3.68
C GLU A 158 17.32 11.13 2.24
N GLN A 159 17.69 10.23 1.31
CA GLN A 159 17.15 10.25 -0.04
C GLN A 159 15.65 9.99 -0.06
N CYS A 160 15.17 8.97 0.67
CA CYS A 160 13.74 8.67 0.75
C CYS A 160 12.95 9.82 1.38
N LYS A 161 13.48 10.43 2.45
CA LYS A 161 12.87 11.57 3.13
C LYS A 161 12.76 12.80 2.20
N SER A 162 13.82 13.10 1.45
CA SER A 162 13.82 14.20 0.48
C SER A 162 12.81 13.95 -0.65
N LEU A 163 12.75 12.72 -1.17
CA LEU A 163 11.78 12.32 -2.19
C LEU A 163 10.34 12.39 -1.66
N LEU A 164 10.11 12.01 -0.39
CA LEU A 164 8.80 12.10 0.24
C LEU A 164 8.31 13.55 0.28
N TYR A 165 9.14 14.48 0.75
CA TYR A 165 8.78 15.90 0.77
C TYR A 165 8.51 16.42 -0.63
N MET A 166 9.39 16.13 -1.59
CA MET A 166 9.21 16.58 -2.97
C MET A 166 7.92 16.04 -3.59
N ALA A 167 7.63 14.74 -3.42
CA ALA A 167 6.43 14.12 -4.00
C ALA A 167 5.15 14.66 -3.34
N THR A 168 5.17 14.88 -2.02
CA THR A 168 4.03 15.46 -1.28
C THR A 168 3.76 16.88 -1.74
N MET A 169 4.78 17.73 -1.82
CA MET A 169 4.63 19.12 -2.29
C MET A 169 4.07 19.18 -3.71
N LYS A 170 4.63 18.37 -4.63
CA LYS A 170 4.12 18.30 -6.01
C LYS A 170 2.68 17.82 -6.10
N HIS A 171 2.28 16.88 -5.24
CA HIS A 171 0.90 16.41 -5.17
C HIS A 171 -0.06 17.51 -4.71
N GLU A 172 0.29 18.21 -3.62
CA GLU A 172 -0.52 19.30 -3.07
C GLU A 172 -0.65 20.50 -4.01
N GLU A 173 0.40 20.79 -4.79
CA GLU A 173 0.41 21.86 -5.79
C GLU A 173 -0.30 21.46 -7.10
N GLY A 174 -0.71 20.21 -7.27
CA GLY A 174 -1.26 19.70 -8.53
C GLY A 174 -0.27 19.76 -9.69
N ALA A 175 1.04 19.58 -9.41
CA ALA A 175 2.07 19.65 -10.41
C ALA A 175 1.90 18.57 -11.50
N PRO A 176 2.16 18.86 -12.79
CA PRO A 176 1.93 17.93 -13.88
C PRO A 176 2.79 16.66 -13.80
N ASP A 177 3.89 16.70 -13.06
CA ASP A 177 4.80 15.56 -12.84
C ASP A 177 4.66 14.92 -11.43
N ALA A 178 3.61 15.28 -10.66
CA ALA A 178 3.35 14.75 -9.33
C ALA A 178 3.27 13.21 -9.32
N LYS A 179 2.54 12.63 -10.26
CA LYS A 179 2.37 11.17 -10.40
C LYS A 179 3.70 10.45 -10.65
N LYS A 180 4.58 11.05 -11.44
CA LYS A 180 5.93 10.53 -11.67
C LYS A 180 6.77 10.59 -10.38
N ALA A 181 6.67 11.68 -9.62
CA ALA A 181 7.37 11.83 -8.35
C ALA A 181 6.89 10.80 -7.31
N ILE A 182 5.57 10.57 -7.20
CA ILE A 182 4.96 9.56 -6.31
C ILE A 182 5.43 8.15 -6.69
N SER A 183 5.45 7.82 -7.97
CA SER A 183 5.93 6.51 -8.46
C SER A 183 7.42 6.30 -8.16
N GLY A 184 8.25 7.34 -8.37
CA GLY A 184 9.67 7.33 -8.03
C GLY A 184 9.91 7.15 -6.53
N LEU A 185 9.15 7.86 -5.70
CA LEU A 185 9.17 7.70 -4.24
C LEU A 185 8.86 6.25 -3.84
N LYS A 186 7.76 5.68 -4.36
CA LYS A 186 7.34 4.31 -4.02
C LYS A 186 8.42 3.28 -4.37
N TYR A 187 9.05 3.44 -5.53
CA TYR A 187 10.17 2.59 -5.93
C TYR A 187 11.36 2.70 -4.96
N GLN A 188 11.80 3.94 -4.68
CA GLN A 188 12.98 4.18 -3.83
C GLN A 188 12.75 3.71 -2.40
N VAL A 189 11.57 3.99 -1.82
CA VAL A 189 11.20 3.53 -0.48
C VAL A 189 11.20 2.01 -0.38
N GLY A 190 10.69 1.31 -1.39
CA GLY A 190 10.71 -0.16 -1.43
C GLY A 190 12.13 -0.74 -1.45
N LYS A 191 13.03 -0.12 -2.24
CA LYS A 191 14.44 -0.52 -2.32
C LYS A 191 15.20 -0.22 -1.03
N ALA A 192 15.08 1.01 -0.53
CA ALA A 192 15.79 1.49 0.66
C ALA A 192 15.32 0.77 1.94
N GLY A 193 14.02 0.56 2.10
CA GLY A 193 13.46 -0.14 3.25
C GLY A 193 13.99 -1.56 3.38
N LYS A 194 14.05 -2.29 2.25
CA LYS A 194 14.68 -3.62 2.22
C LYS A 194 16.17 -3.56 2.60
N PHE A 195 16.92 -2.61 2.03
CA PHE A 195 18.34 -2.45 2.31
C PHE A 195 18.59 -2.13 3.78
N ILE A 196 17.94 -1.09 4.32
CA ILE A 196 18.10 -0.65 5.71
C ILE A 196 17.71 -1.76 6.69
N GLY A 197 16.59 -2.46 6.44
CA GLY A 197 16.16 -3.59 7.28
C GLY A 197 17.20 -4.71 7.33
N GLN A 198 17.75 -5.11 6.17
CA GLN A 198 18.78 -6.14 6.09
C GLN A 198 20.09 -5.70 6.77
N GLN A 199 20.50 -4.43 6.61
CA GLN A 199 21.69 -3.91 7.27
C GLN A 199 21.49 -3.81 8.79
N ALA A 200 20.32 -3.42 9.25
CA ALA A 200 20.00 -3.39 10.69
C ALA A 200 20.14 -4.77 11.32
N VAL A 201 19.52 -5.80 10.74
CA VAL A 201 19.66 -7.19 11.20
C VAL A 201 21.12 -7.63 11.19
N GLN A 202 21.86 -7.37 10.10
CA GLN A 202 23.26 -7.75 9.98
C GLN A 202 24.16 -7.10 11.05
N LEU A 203 23.95 -5.80 11.33
CA LEU A 203 24.75 -5.05 12.30
C LEU A 203 24.43 -5.40 13.76
N HIS A 204 23.23 -5.91 14.04
CA HIS A 204 22.90 -6.49 15.34
C HIS A 204 23.44 -7.92 15.52
N GLY A 205 23.88 -8.58 14.42
CA GLY A 205 24.41 -9.95 14.45
C GLY A 205 23.36 -10.95 14.95
N GLY A 206 23.75 -11.89 15.81
CA GLY A 206 22.83 -12.90 16.36
C GLY A 206 21.62 -12.30 17.05
N MET A 207 21.77 -11.15 17.71
CA MET A 207 20.66 -10.43 18.38
C MET A 207 19.62 -9.90 17.39
N GLY A 208 19.97 -9.70 16.13
CA GLY A 208 19.06 -9.23 15.10
C GLY A 208 18.08 -10.29 14.55
N VAL A 209 18.26 -11.56 14.94
CA VAL A 209 17.44 -12.70 14.48
C VAL A 209 16.84 -13.52 15.63
N THR A 210 17.03 -13.08 16.89
CA THR A 210 16.40 -13.69 18.06
C THR A 210 15.03 -13.03 18.33
N ASP A 211 14.08 -13.86 18.80
CA ASP A 211 12.76 -13.40 19.27
C ASP A 211 12.87 -12.61 20.58
#